data_d41df7a52f1603fb39e4a694589a5660
#
_entry.id   d41df7a52f1603fb39e4a694589a5660
#
_cell.length_a   1.000
_cell.length_b   1.000
_cell.length_c   1.000
_cell.angle_alpha   90.00
_cell.angle_beta   90.00
_cell.angle_gamma   90.00
#
_symmetry.space_group_name_H-M   'P 1'
#
loop_
_entity.id
_entity.type
_entity.pdbx_description
1 polymer ?
#
loop_
_entity_poly.entity_id
_entity_poly.type
_entity_poly.pdbx_seq_one_letter_code
_entity_poly.pdbx_strand_id
1 'polypeptide(L)'
;MVRLAMVALAATLTAAAPARSFAPAYVYSMGGKFDRSFSEALHNGAEMFRKTTGIPYVDFEITNETQFEQVYRHFASHGRDPVIGVGFSQTDAIKRIAPKFPNTRFVLVDGDIEMPNVMSVEFREEEGSFLVGVLAAMASKTGRVGFIGGMDIPLIRRFACGYAQGIKYANPHAALIQNMAGTTPDAWTNPALGAEIAMQQFDRNVDVVYVAAGSTGIGTLQAAADRGKLSIGVDSNQNYMHPGSVLTSMVKRVDLVAFRAAMAAKNGTWKAGHTVLGLKEGGVDWAYDQYNTKLVTSAMKAKVDQAKADIISGKLKVHDYESDGRCVL
;
A
#
# COMPACT_ATOMS: atom_id res chain seq x y z
N MET A 1 -28.59 81.62 -8.21
CA MET A 1 -28.46 80.39 -9.05
C MET A 1 -27.51 79.43 -8.34
N VAL A 2 -28.03 78.44 -7.65
CA VAL A 2 -27.26 77.42 -6.94
C VAL A 2 -27.14 76.19 -7.83
N ARG A 3 -25.92 75.81 -8.23
CA ARG A 3 -25.68 74.60 -9.01
C ARG A 3 -25.47 73.42 -8.06
N LEU A 4 -26.40 72.50 -8.02
CA LEU A 4 -26.22 71.17 -7.38
C LEU A 4 -25.31 70.31 -8.25
N ALA A 5 -24.18 69.89 -7.73
CA ALA A 5 -23.34 68.86 -8.32
C ALA A 5 -23.80 67.48 -7.83
N MET A 6 -24.33 66.65 -8.74
CA MET A 6 -24.60 65.23 -8.46
C MET A 6 -23.26 64.46 -8.52
N VAL A 7 -22.84 63.89 -7.40
CA VAL A 7 -21.74 62.91 -7.34
C VAL A 7 -22.33 61.54 -7.59
N ALA A 8 -22.06 60.95 -8.75
CA ALA A 8 -22.43 59.56 -9.06
C ALA A 8 -21.44 58.61 -8.38
N LEU A 9 -21.87 57.87 -7.36
CA LEU A 9 -21.13 56.82 -6.70
C LEU A 9 -21.18 55.53 -7.56
N ALA A 10 -20.11 55.23 -8.29
CA ALA A 10 -20.00 54.00 -9.05
C ALA A 10 -19.66 52.84 -8.08
N ALA A 11 -20.64 52.02 -7.78
CA ALA A 11 -20.42 50.77 -7.03
C ALA A 11 -19.77 49.73 -7.95
N THR A 12 -18.46 49.47 -7.76
CA THR A 12 -17.76 48.36 -8.42
C THR A 12 -18.18 47.04 -7.78
N LEU A 13 -19.06 46.29 -8.45
CA LEU A 13 -19.33 44.92 -8.11
C LEU A 13 -18.08 44.09 -8.44
N THR A 14 -17.26 43.76 -7.45
CA THR A 14 -16.27 42.70 -7.54
C THR A 14 -16.98 41.36 -7.57
N ALA A 15 -17.15 40.78 -8.76
CA ALA A 15 -17.61 39.41 -8.89
C ALA A 15 -16.58 38.48 -8.22
N ALA A 16 -16.94 37.95 -7.05
CA ALA A 16 -16.14 36.89 -6.42
C ALA A 16 -16.11 35.69 -7.36
N ALA A 17 -14.92 35.30 -7.80
CA ALA A 17 -14.76 34.05 -8.55
C ALA A 17 -15.39 32.91 -7.72
N PRO A 18 -16.16 32.00 -8.35
CA PRO A 18 -16.76 30.89 -7.64
C PRO A 18 -15.66 30.12 -6.89
N ALA A 19 -15.84 29.95 -5.60
CA ALA A 19 -14.93 29.15 -4.78
C ALA A 19 -14.81 27.76 -5.44
N ARG A 20 -13.59 27.38 -5.84
CA ARG A 20 -13.35 26.05 -6.41
C ARG A 20 -13.85 25.01 -5.38
N SER A 21 -14.79 24.17 -5.79
CA SER A 21 -15.26 23.08 -4.96
C SER A 21 -14.09 22.13 -4.68
N PHE A 22 -13.88 21.77 -3.42
CA PHE A 22 -12.87 20.79 -3.04
C PHE A 22 -13.15 19.47 -3.75
N ALA A 23 -12.19 18.93 -4.48
CA ALA A 23 -12.35 17.72 -5.27
C ALA A 23 -11.02 16.96 -5.41
N PRO A 24 -10.79 15.95 -4.56
CA PRO A 24 -9.58 15.14 -4.65
C PRO A 24 -9.58 14.27 -5.91
N ALA A 25 -8.38 13.91 -6.36
CA ALA A 25 -8.14 12.97 -7.44
C ALA A 25 -7.25 11.82 -6.97
N TYR A 26 -7.47 10.61 -7.49
CA TYR A 26 -6.69 9.42 -7.16
C TYR A 26 -6.11 8.81 -8.42
N VAL A 27 -4.81 8.43 -8.34
CA VAL A 27 -4.07 7.84 -9.47
C VAL A 27 -3.57 6.46 -9.04
N TYR A 28 -4.15 5.41 -9.64
CA TYR A 28 -3.77 4.03 -9.34
C TYR A 28 -2.49 3.64 -10.06
N SER A 29 -1.83 2.62 -9.53
CA SER A 29 -0.69 2.00 -10.20
C SER A 29 -1.13 1.08 -11.35
N MET A 30 -0.15 0.58 -12.12
CA MET A 30 -0.39 -0.36 -13.23
C MET A 30 -0.89 -1.74 -12.80
N GLY A 31 -1.00 -2.02 -11.50
CA GLY A 31 -1.58 -3.26 -10.97
C GLY A 31 -3.08 -3.42 -11.16
N GLY A 32 -3.76 -2.36 -11.65
CA GLY A 32 -5.22 -2.29 -11.78
C GLY A 32 -5.91 -1.87 -10.48
N LYS A 33 -7.00 -1.12 -10.61
CA LYS A 33 -7.76 -0.53 -9.47
C LYS A 33 -8.29 -1.58 -8.50
N PHE A 34 -8.70 -2.74 -9.00
CA PHE A 34 -9.34 -3.81 -8.24
C PHE A 34 -8.44 -5.05 -8.13
N ASP A 35 -7.17 -4.81 -7.77
CA ASP A 35 -6.15 -5.85 -7.62
C ASP A 35 -6.30 -6.70 -6.34
N ARG A 36 -7.33 -6.45 -5.53
CA ARG A 36 -7.56 -7.06 -4.21
C ARG A 36 -6.45 -6.78 -3.19
N SER A 37 -5.53 -5.85 -3.48
CA SER A 37 -4.31 -5.59 -2.74
C SER A 37 -4.06 -4.09 -2.60
N PHE A 38 -3.01 -3.60 -3.21
CA PHE A 38 -2.43 -2.25 -3.05
C PHE A 38 -3.29 -1.12 -3.66
N SER A 39 -3.67 -1.28 -4.92
CA SER A 39 -4.50 -0.27 -5.62
C SER A 39 -5.93 -0.26 -5.09
N GLU A 40 -6.50 -1.43 -4.77
CA GLU A 40 -7.83 -1.48 -4.16
C GLU A 40 -7.84 -0.86 -2.76
N ALA A 41 -6.73 -0.93 -2.01
CA ALA A 41 -6.60 -0.22 -0.74
C ALA A 41 -6.67 1.31 -0.93
N LEU A 42 -6.02 1.87 -1.98
CA LEU A 42 -6.18 3.29 -2.33
C LEU A 42 -7.65 3.63 -2.63
N HIS A 43 -8.31 2.80 -3.45
CA HIS A 43 -9.74 2.97 -3.77
C HIS A 43 -10.62 2.94 -2.52
N ASN A 44 -10.36 2.03 -1.59
CA ASN A 44 -11.10 1.94 -0.33
C ASN A 44 -10.94 3.23 0.49
N GLY A 45 -9.74 3.82 0.51
CA GLY A 45 -9.50 5.13 1.15
C GLY A 45 -10.28 6.27 0.49
N ALA A 46 -10.36 6.29 -0.85
CA ALA A 46 -11.18 7.26 -1.60
C ALA A 46 -12.67 7.10 -1.30
N GLU A 47 -13.16 5.85 -1.25
CA GLU A 47 -14.55 5.55 -0.90
C GLU A 47 -14.87 5.90 0.57
N MET A 48 -13.95 5.68 1.50
CA MET A 48 -14.10 6.15 2.88
C MET A 48 -14.26 7.66 2.94
N PHE A 49 -13.44 8.41 2.18
CA PHE A 49 -13.55 9.86 2.09
C PHE A 49 -14.91 10.28 1.53
N ARG A 50 -15.35 9.71 0.40
CA ARG A 50 -16.63 10.01 -0.22
C ARG A 50 -17.81 9.71 0.72
N LYS A 51 -17.80 8.54 1.39
CA LYS A 51 -18.87 8.15 2.33
C LYS A 51 -18.91 9.06 3.56
N THR A 52 -17.75 9.51 4.05
CA THR A 52 -17.67 10.36 5.25
C THR A 52 -18.06 11.80 4.98
N THR A 53 -17.77 12.34 3.79
CA THR A 53 -17.92 13.77 3.50
C THR A 53 -19.03 14.11 2.53
N GLY A 54 -19.53 13.14 1.76
CA GLY A 54 -20.41 13.35 0.61
C GLY A 54 -19.73 13.99 -0.60
N ILE A 55 -18.44 14.33 -0.51
CA ILE A 55 -17.70 15.00 -1.58
C ILE A 55 -17.27 13.96 -2.62
N PRO A 56 -17.59 14.16 -3.91
CA PRO A 56 -17.15 13.27 -4.97
C PRO A 56 -15.65 13.44 -5.23
N TYR A 57 -15.03 12.40 -5.74
CA TYR A 57 -13.66 12.39 -6.24
C TYR A 57 -13.64 11.99 -7.71
N VAL A 58 -12.49 12.19 -8.36
CA VAL A 58 -12.19 11.62 -9.67
C VAL A 58 -11.00 10.67 -9.52
N ASP A 59 -10.90 9.71 -10.41
CA ASP A 59 -9.76 8.78 -10.39
C ASP A 59 -9.29 8.41 -11.80
N PHE A 60 -8.09 7.86 -11.87
CA PHE A 60 -7.52 7.37 -13.11
C PHE A 60 -6.68 6.12 -12.87
N GLU A 61 -6.89 5.12 -13.72
CA GLU A 61 -6.15 3.88 -13.73
C GLU A 61 -5.07 3.93 -14.80
N ILE A 62 -3.80 3.86 -14.38
CA ILE A 62 -2.65 3.90 -15.28
C ILE A 62 -2.46 2.54 -15.93
N THR A 63 -2.36 2.53 -17.24
CA THR A 63 -2.07 1.33 -18.04
C THR A 63 -0.68 1.36 -18.68
N ASN A 64 -0.02 2.54 -18.68
CA ASN A 64 1.32 2.73 -19.22
C ASN A 64 2.04 3.85 -18.46
N GLU A 65 3.31 3.67 -18.15
CA GLU A 65 4.13 4.66 -17.41
C GLU A 65 4.17 6.05 -18.04
N THR A 66 4.08 6.14 -19.35
CA THR A 66 4.07 7.43 -20.07
C THR A 66 2.85 8.30 -19.74
N GLN A 67 1.78 7.72 -19.16
CA GLN A 67 0.57 8.46 -18.78
C GLN A 67 0.74 9.23 -17.47
N PHE A 68 1.69 8.89 -16.59
CA PHE A 68 1.80 9.50 -15.27
C PHE A 68 1.87 11.03 -15.32
N GLU A 69 2.81 11.59 -16.05
CA GLU A 69 2.93 13.06 -16.13
C GLU A 69 1.68 13.73 -16.69
N GLN A 70 1.09 13.14 -17.72
CA GLN A 70 -0.10 13.69 -18.36
C GLN A 70 -1.29 13.72 -17.39
N VAL A 71 -1.50 12.65 -16.61
CA VAL A 71 -2.60 12.54 -15.65
C VAL A 71 -2.42 13.52 -14.49
N TYR A 72 -1.22 13.59 -13.89
CA TYR A 72 -0.94 14.57 -12.83
C TYR A 72 -1.12 16.01 -13.31
N ARG A 73 -0.62 16.34 -14.49
CA ARG A 73 -0.80 17.65 -15.13
C ARG A 73 -2.29 17.94 -15.38
N HIS A 74 -3.01 16.96 -15.90
CA HIS A 74 -4.44 17.09 -16.18
C HIS A 74 -5.21 17.41 -14.89
N PHE A 75 -5.04 16.61 -13.85
CA PHE A 75 -5.74 16.84 -12.60
C PHE A 75 -5.39 18.18 -11.95
N ALA A 76 -4.11 18.52 -11.87
CA ALA A 76 -3.67 19.79 -11.29
C ALA A 76 -4.20 21.01 -12.09
N SER A 77 -4.13 20.99 -13.43
CA SER A 77 -4.62 22.07 -14.28
C SER A 77 -6.14 22.24 -14.20
N HIS A 78 -6.89 21.17 -13.90
CA HIS A 78 -8.34 21.22 -13.70
C HIS A 78 -8.72 21.47 -12.23
N GLY A 79 -7.75 21.84 -11.39
CA GLY A 79 -7.98 22.26 -10.02
C GLY A 79 -8.36 21.12 -9.07
N ARG A 80 -7.97 19.89 -9.40
CA ARG A 80 -8.08 18.76 -8.46
C ARG A 80 -7.04 18.93 -7.37
N ASP A 81 -7.46 18.77 -6.12
CA ASP A 81 -6.62 19.01 -4.95
C ASP A 81 -7.22 18.33 -3.70
N PRO A 82 -6.50 17.42 -3.02
CA PRO A 82 -5.19 16.89 -3.40
C PRO A 82 -5.23 15.90 -4.58
N VAL A 83 -4.09 15.69 -5.25
CA VAL A 83 -3.88 14.61 -6.21
C VAL A 83 -3.05 13.53 -5.50
N ILE A 84 -3.64 12.35 -5.30
CA ILE A 84 -3.10 11.26 -4.48
C ILE A 84 -2.75 10.09 -5.40
N GLY A 85 -1.49 9.73 -5.45
CA GLY A 85 -0.98 8.61 -6.22
C GLY A 85 -0.44 7.48 -5.34
N VAL A 86 -0.45 6.26 -5.88
CA VAL A 86 0.03 5.07 -5.21
C VAL A 86 1.02 4.30 -6.07
N GLY A 87 2.21 4.04 -5.50
CA GLY A 87 3.29 3.28 -6.12
C GLY A 87 4.51 4.11 -6.51
N PHE A 88 5.67 3.53 -6.25
CA PHE A 88 7.00 4.14 -6.45
C PHE A 88 7.26 4.64 -7.88
N SER A 89 6.68 3.99 -8.88
CA SER A 89 6.83 4.37 -10.30
C SER A 89 6.30 5.76 -10.64
N GLN A 90 5.49 6.35 -9.75
CA GLN A 90 4.93 7.70 -9.94
C GLN A 90 5.86 8.82 -9.44
N THR A 91 6.94 8.47 -8.73
CA THR A 91 7.87 9.41 -8.09
C THR A 91 8.39 10.48 -9.05
N ASP A 92 8.93 10.07 -10.18
CA ASP A 92 9.53 10.98 -11.14
C ASP A 92 8.49 11.89 -11.81
N ALA A 93 7.30 11.39 -12.07
CA ALA A 93 6.22 12.20 -12.64
C ALA A 93 5.79 13.30 -11.66
N ILE A 94 5.63 12.98 -10.37
CA ILE A 94 5.29 13.96 -9.35
C ILE A 94 6.43 14.98 -9.19
N LYS A 95 7.70 14.55 -9.13
CA LYS A 95 8.87 15.46 -9.07
C LYS A 95 8.89 16.46 -10.22
N ARG A 96 8.49 16.06 -11.43
CA ARG A 96 8.43 16.95 -12.59
C ARG A 96 7.20 17.86 -12.64
N ILE A 97 6.09 17.43 -12.07
CA ILE A 97 4.81 18.16 -12.15
C ILE A 97 4.58 19.07 -10.96
N ALA A 98 4.89 18.65 -9.73
CA ALA A 98 4.60 19.40 -8.51
C ALA A 98 5.15 20.85 -8.51
N PRO A 99 6.36 21.14 -9.00
CA PRO A 99 6.88 22.52 -9.08
C PRO A 99 6.09 23.43 -10.02
N LYS A 100 5.40 22.86 -11.02
CA LYS A 100 4.59 23.60 -12.01
C LYS A 100 3.21 23.97 -11.49
N PHE A 101 2.80 23.35 -10.37
CA PHE A 101 1.52 23.56 -9.72
C PHE A 101 1.69 23.79 -8.21
N PRO A 102 2.34 24.88 -7.78
CA PRO A 102 2.74 25.08 -6.38
C PRO A 102 1.53 25.18 -5.41
N ASN A 103 0.35 25.49 -5.93
CA ASN A 103 -0.89 25.58 -5.15
C ASN A 103 -1.70 24.28 -5.14
N THR A 104 -1.23 23.21 -5.78
CA THR A 104 -1.84 21.89 -5.75
C THR A 104 -1.05 21.01 -4.78
N ARG A 105 -1.76 20.31 -3.89
CA ARG A 105 -1.19 19.35 -2.97
C ARG A 105 -1.08 17.99 -3.65
N PHE A 106 0.10 17.41 -3.63
CA PHE A 106 0.33 16.06 -4.13
C PHE A 106 0.60 15.11 -2.97
N VAL A 107 0.15 13.88 -3.10
CA VAL A 107 0.43 12.81 -2.14
C VAL A 107 0.97 11.60 -2.91
N LEU A 108 2.07 11.05 -2.45
CA LEU A 108 2.63 9.80 -2.98
C LEU A 108 2.71 8.76 -1.88
N VAL A 109 2.18 7.58 -2.15
CA VAL A 109 2.34 6.40 -1.32
C VAL A 109 3.38 5.49 -1.96
N ASP A 110 4.32 4.97 -1.18
CA ASP A 110 5.51 4.21 -1.58
C ASP A 110 6.48 5.04 -2.43
N GLY A 111 6.93 6.13 -1.86
CA GLY A 111 8.00 6.91 -2.44
C GLY A 111 8.45 8.04 -1.52
N ASP A 112 9.65 8.51 -1.75
CA ASP A 112 10.25 9.61 -1.01
C ASP A 112 10.42 10.84 -1.91
N ILE A 113 9.71 11.92 -1.55
CA ILE A 113 9.76 13.22 -2.25
C ILE A 113 9.75 14.34 -1.22
N GLU A 114 10.83 15.10 -1.15
CA GLU A 114 10.93 16.30 -0.34
C GLU A 114 10.65 17.56 -1.19
N MET A 115 9.37 17.97 -1.22
CA MET A 115 8.92 19.19 -1.92
C MET A 115 7.86 19.92 -1.09
N PRO A 116 7.74 21.26 -1.20
CA PRO A 116 6.87 22.07 -0.34
C PRO A 116 5.37 21.80 -0.52
N ASN A 117 4.97 21.16 -1.61
CA ASN A 117 3.58 20.80 -1.90
C ASN A 117 3.39 19.28 -2.13
N VAL A 118 4.31 18.46 -1.63
CA VAL A 118 4.21 16.99 -1.68
C VAL A 118 4.22 16.40 -0.28
N MET A 119 3.29 15.52 0.01
CA MET A 119 3.32 14.59 1.13
C MET A 119 3.70 13.22 0.58
N SER A 120 4.76 12.62 1.07
CA SER A 120 5.16 11.26 0.71
C SER A 120 5.10 10.34 1.93
N VAL A 121 4.66 9.12 1.72
CA VAL A 121 4.47 8.13 2.78
C VAL A 121 5.05 6.80 2.34
N GLU A 122 5.94 6.26 3.15
CA GLU A 122 6.46 4.91 3.04
C GLU A 122 6.03 4.07 4.25
N PHE A 123 6.26 2.77 4.17
CA PHE A 123 5.91 1.87 5.25
C PHE A 123 7.12 1.03 5.68
N ARG A 124 7.05 0.47 6.89
CA ARG A 124 7.99 -0.53 7.39
C ARG A 124 7.44 -1.92 7.10
N GLU A 125 7.44 -2.28 5.82
CA GLU A 125 6.90 -3.57 5.38
C GLU A 125 7.64 -4.75 5.98
N GLU A 126 8.92 -4.57 6.32
CA GLU A 126 9.73 -5.55 7.05
C GLU A 126 9.10 -5.92 8.39
N GLU A 127 8.52 -4.94 9.12
CA GLU A 127 7.88 -5.19 10.42
C GLU A 127 6.60 -6.03 10.28
N GLY A 128 5.72 -5.67 9.32
CA GLY A 128 4.51 -6.44 9.05
C GLY A 128 4.81 -7.83 8.50
N SER A 129 5.78 -7.93 7.58
CA SER A 129 6.23 -9.19 7.00
C SER A 129 6.90 -10.10 8.02
N PHE A 130 7.60 -9.55 9.01
CA PHE A 130 8.13 -10.30 10.15
C PHE A 130 7.01 -11.04 10.88
N LEU A 131 5.92 -10.36 11.21
CA LEU A 131 4.80 -10.97 11.94
C LEU A 131 4.19 -12.15 11.18
N VAL A 132 3.95 -11.99 9.89
CA VAL A 132 3.39 -13.07 9.08
C VAL A 132 4.42 -14.18 8.81
N GLY A 133 5.72 -13.86 8.86
CA GLY A 133 6.81 -14.85 8.84
C GLY A 133 6.80 -15.76 10.09
N VAL A 134 6.55 -15.17 11.26
CA VAL A 134 6.36 -15.92 12.50
C VAL A 134 5.17 -16.90 12.37
N LEU A 135 4.03 -16.42 11.85
CA LEU A 135 2.86 -17.27 11.62
C LEU A 135 3.15 -18.40 10.63
N ALA A 136 3.82 -18.10 9.51
CA ALA A 136 4.16 -19.09 8.51
C ALA A 136 5.01 -20.22 9.08
N ALA A 137 6.07 -19.87 9.83
CA ALA A 137 6.98 -20.86 10.42
C ALA A 137 6.28 -21.75 11.46
N MET A 138 5.33 -21.18 12.22
CA MET A 138 4.55 -21.95 13.21
C MET A 138 3.45 -22.80 12.58
N ALA A 139 2.89 -22.38 11.45
CA ALA A 139 1.84 -23.13 10.75
C ALA A 139 2.38 -24.23 9.84
N SER A 140 3.62 -24.09 9.35
CA SER A 140 4.25 -25.06 8.46
C SER A 140 4.47 -26.40 9.15
N LYS A 141 4.02 -27.48 8.50
CA LYS A 141 4.24 -28.86 8.93
C LYS A 141 5.50 -29.46 8.32
N THR A 142 5.91 -28.95 7.16
CA THR A 142 7.09 -29.44 6.43
C THR A 142 8.39 -28.73 6.85
N GLY A 143 8.27 -27.59 7.55
CA GLY A 143 9.37 -26.70 7.83
C GLY A 143 9.86 -25.95 6.57
N ARG A 144 9.08 -25.96 5.47
CA ARG A 144 9.38 -25.27 4.23
C ARG A 144 8.27 -24.27 3.91
N VAL A 145 8.65 -23.01 3.83
CA VAL A 145 7.75 -21.89 3.52
C VAL A 145 8.20 -21.18 2.26
N GLY A 146 7.27 -20.51 1.60
CA GLY A 146 7.49 -19.82 0.34
C GLY A 146 7.29 -18.32 0.43
N PHE A 147 7.97 -17.58 -0.44
CA PHE A 147 7.71 -16.19 -0.74
C PHE A 147 7.63 -16.01 -2.26
N ILE A 148 6.63 -15.26 -2.72
CA ILE A 148 6.49 -14.85 -4.11
C ILE A 148 6.36 -13.33 -4.13
N GLY A 149 7.35 -12.64 -4.67
CA GLY A 149 7.33 -11.21 -4.90
C GLY A 149 6.87 -10.87 -6.33
N GLY A 150 6.36 -9.68 -6.54
CA GLY A 150 6.09 -9.13 -7.86
C GLY A 150 7.38 -8.79 -8.60
N MET A 151 7.69 -7.51 -8.77
CA MET A 151 8.96 -7.07 -9.35
C MET A 151 10.12 -7.30 -8.37
N ASP A 152 11.28 -7.71 -8.92
CA ASP A 152 12.53 -7.79 -8.15
C ASP A 152 13.15 -6.41 -7.95
N ILE A 153 12.69 -5.71 -6.94
CA ILE A 153 13.10 -4.35 -6.54
C ILE A 153 13.37 -4.29 -5.02
N PRO A 154 14.13 -3.30 -4.53
CA PRO A 154 14.46 -3.18 -3.11
C PRO A 154 13.23 -3.21 -2.19
N LEU A 155 12.16 -2.49 -2.54
CA LEU A 155 10.90 -2.50 -1.80
C LEU A 155 10.34 -3.92 -1.60
N ILE A 156 10.30 -4.75 -2.65
CA ILE A 156 9.77 -6.13 -2.54
C ILE A 156 10.75 -7.05 -1.79
N ARG A 157 12.05 -6.77 -1.90
CA ARG A 157 13.06 -7.46 -1.09
C ARG A 157 12.95 -7.09 0.40
N ARG A 158 12.45 -5.88 0.75
CA ARG A 158 12.12 -5.50 2.14
C ARG A 158 11.04 -6.43 2.73
N PHE A 159 9.95 -6.70 1.99
CA PHE A 159 8.94 -7.70 2.39
C PHE A 159 9.56 -9.09 2.59
N ALA A 160 10.32 -9.55 1.61
CA ALA A 160 10.96 -10.88 1.64
C ALA A 160 11.91 -11.02 2.84
N CYS A 161 12.70 -9.99 3.12
CA CYS A 161 13.68 -10.01 4.22
C CYS A 161 12.99 -9.97 5.59
N GLY A 162 11.99 -9.12 5.78
CA GLY A 162 11.19 -9.11 7.00
C GLY A 162 10.55 -10.47 7.27
N TYR A 163 9.96 -11.08 6.24
CA TYR A 163 9.38 -12.42 6.30
C TYR A 163 10.42 -13.48 6.69
N ALA A 164 11.61 -13.47 6.08
CA ALA A 164 12.69 -14.39 6.38
C ALA A 164 13.16 -14.29 7.84
N GLN A 165 13.30 -13.06 8.36
CA GLN A 165 13.66 -12.81 9.75
C GLN A 165 12.59 -13.36 10.73
N GLY A 166 11.29 -13.12 10.42
CA GLY A 166 10.19 -13.67 11.23
C GLY A 166 10.16 -15.19 11.24
N ILE A 167 10.43 -15.85 10.11
CA ILE A 167 10.58 -17.30 10.01
C ILE A 167 11.69 -17.78 10.93
N LYS A 168 12.88 -17.19 10.84
CA LYS A 168 14.03 -17.60 11.65
C LYS A 168 13.84 -17.33 13.14
N TYR A 169 13.13 -16.28 13.50
CA TYR A 169 12.75 -15.99 14.89
C TYR A 169 11.86 -17.08 15.49
N ALA A 170 10.92 -17.63 14.70
CA ALA A 170 9.99 -18.65 15.19
C ALA A 170 10.54 -20.07 15.05
N ASN A 171 11.26 -20.36 13.96
CA ASN A 171 11.88 -21.66 13.69
C ASN A 171 13.22 -21.49 12.94
N PRO A 172 14.36 -21.49 13.63
CA PRO A 172 15.69 -21.33 12.99
C PRO A 172 16.02 -22.37 11.91
N HIS A 173 15.36 -23.54 11.96
CA HIS A 173 15.60 -24.63 11.00
C HIS A 173 14.67 -24.59 9.79
N ALA A 174 13.66 -23.73 9.77
CA ALA A 174 12.75 -23.62 8.63
C ALA A 174 13.50 -23.12 7.38
N ALA A 175 13.16 -23.69 6.23
CA ALA A 175 13.69 -23.30 4.93
C ALA A 175 12.73 -22.38 4.20
N LEU A 176 13.24 -21.32 3.60
CA LEU A 176 12.50 -20.38 2.76
C LEU A 176 12.88 -20.55 1.29
N ILE A 177 11.86 -20.69 0.43
CA ILE A 177 12.02 -20.65 -1.03
C ILE A 177 11.43 -19.33 -1.52
N GLN A 178 12.27 -18.54 -2.21
CA GLN A 178 11.88 -17.22 -2.72
C GLN A 178 11.90 -17.21 -4.25
N ASN A 179 10.86 -16.61 -4.84
CA ASN A 179 10.79 -16.30 -6.25
C ASN A 179 10.25 -14.89 -6.45
N MET A 180 10.67 -14.23 -7.53
CA MET A 180 10.06 -13.01 -8.03
C MET A 180 9.33 -13.31 -9.33
N ALA A 181 8.16 -12.73 -9.54
CA ALA A 181 7.37 -12.94 -10.76
C ALA A 181 8.01 -12.29 -11.99
N GLY A 182 8.84 -11.26 -11.79
CA GLY A 182 9.54 -10.62 -12.90
C GLY A 182 10.34 -9.38 -12.50
N THR A 183 10.76 -8.64 -13.53
CA THR A 183 11.50 -7.37 -13.39
C THR A 183 10.79 -6.20 -14.07
N THR A 184 9.60 -6.45 -14.62
CA THR A 184 8.77 -5.45 -15.32
C THR A 184 7.41 -5.34 -14.63
N PRO A 185 6.63 -4.28 -14.91
CA PRO A 185 5.29 -4.09 -14.33
C PRO A 185 4.30 -5.24 -14.57
N ASP A 186 4.49 -6.07 -15.58
CA ASP A 186 3.66 -7.26 -15.83
C ASP A 186 3.65 -8.24 -14.64
N ALA A 187 4.70 -8.17 -13.81
CA ALA A 187 4.79 -8.95 -12.57
C ALA A 187 3.65 -8.67 -11.57
N TRP A 188 2.92 -7.56 -11.73
CA TRP A 188 1.80 -7.18 -10.87
C TRP A 188 0.44 -7.67 -11.35
N THR A 189 0.33 -8.11 -12.62
CA THR A 189 -0.96 -8.32 -13.31
C THR A 189 -1.10 -9.70 -13.94
N ASN A 190 -0.32 -10.70 -13.50
CA ASN A 190 -0.29 -12.03 -14.09
C ASN A 190 -0.65 -13.15 -13.07
N PRO A 191 -1.95 -13.33 -12.73
CA PRO A 191 -2.39 -14.40 -11.82
C PRO A 191 -1.98 -15.81 -12.27
N ALA A 192 -1.92 -16.07 -13.57
CA ALA A 192 -1.49 -17.37 -14.09
C ALA A 192 -0.06 -17.69 -13.71
N LEU A 193 0.86 -16.72 -13.84
CA LEU A 193 2.25 -16.85 -13.40
C LEU A 193 2.35 -17.01 -11.87
N GLY A 194 1.55 -16.27 -11.11
CA GLY A 194 1.49 -16.41 -9.65
C GLY A 194 1.10 -17.82 -9.21
N ALA A 195 0.10 -18.41 -9.90
CA ALA A 195 -0.31 -19.79 -9.66
C ALA A 195 0.80 -20.79 -10.05
N GLU A 196 1.45 -20.60 -11.20
CA GLU A 196 2.53 -21.47 -11.67
C GLU A 196 3.70 -21.49 -10.68
N ILE A 197 4.17 -20.33 -10.24
CA ILE A 197 5.27 -20.23 -9.26
C ILE A 197 4.87 -20.91 -7.94
N ALA A 198 3.64 -20.71 -7.47
CA ALA A 198 3.14 -21.35 -6.25
C ALA A 198 3.15 -22.87 -6.38
N MET A 199 2.67 -23.42 -7.51
CA MET A 199 2.68 -24.86 -7.79
C MET A 199 4.10 -25.43 -7.77
N GLN A 200 5.06 -24.76 -8.41
CA GLN A 200 6.48 -25.17 -8.37
C GLN A 200 7.06 -25.18 -6.94
N GLN A 201 6.66 -24.23 -6.09
CA GLN A 201 7.05 -24.22 -4.67
C GLN A 201 6.40 -25.37 -3.90
N PHE A 202 5.11 -25.67 -4.13
CA PHE A 202 4.41 -26.79 -3.47
C PHE A 202 5.01 -28.14 -3.88
N ASP A 203 5.41 -28.33 -5.13
CA ASP A 203 6.12 -29.53 -5.60
C ASP A 203 7.49 -29.70 -4.91
N ARG A 204 8.06 -28.63 -4.34
CA ARG A 204 9.26 -28.63 -3.49
C ARG A 204 8.93 -28.71 -1.98
N ASN A 205 7.72 -29.17 -1.64
CA ASN A 205 7.22 -29.35 -0.27
C ASN A 205 7.03 -28.05 0.52
N VAL A 206 6.84 -26.89 -0.13
CA VAL A 206 6.31 -25.71 0.55
C VAL A 206 4.87 -25.98 0.95
N ASP A 207 4.47 -25.62 2.16
CA ASP A 207 3.11 -25.77 2.64
C ASP A 207 2.44 -24.48 3.13
N VAL A 208 3.22 -23.39 3.24
CA VAL A 208 2.74 -22.03 3.48
C VAL A 208 3.46 -21.09 2.53
N VAL A 209 2.74 -20.30 1.72
CA VAL A 209 3.31 -19.32 0.79
C VAL A 209 2.81 -17.91 1.11
N TYR A 210 3.73 -16.95 1.23
CA TYR A 210 3.41 -15.52 1.30
C TYR A 210 3.60 -14.88 -0.06
N VAL A 211 2.63 -14.08 -0.51
CA VAL A 211 2.72 -13.41 -1.81
C VAL A 211 2.57 -11.90 -1.68
N ALA A 212 3.54 -11.15 -2.23
CA ALA A 212 3.56 -9.69 -2.31
C ALA A 212 3.70 -9.27 -3.78
N ALA A 213 2.61 -9.38 -4.55
CA ALA A 213 2.64 -9.28 -6.02
C ALA A 213 1.35 -8.70 -6.65
N GLY A 214 0.58 -7.86 -5.95
CA GLY A 214 -0.65 -7.28 -6.49
C GLY A 214 -1.63 -8.35 -6.97
N SER A 215 -2.26 -8.15 -8.13
CA SER A 215 -3.23 -9.13 -8.68
C SER A 215 -2.61 -10.47 -9.10
N THR A 216 -1.30 -10.53 -9.36
CA THR A 216 -0.56 -11.80 -9.52
C THR A 216 -0.73 -12.71 -8.30
N GLY A 217 -0.83 -12.12 -7.10
CA GLY A 217 -1.08 -12.82 -5.85
C GLY A 217 -2.40 -13.58 -5.81
N ILE A 218 -3.42 -13.13 -6.54
CA ILE A 218 -4.73 -13.81 -6.60
C ILE A 218 -4.55 -15.26 -7.07
N GLY A 219 -3.73 -15.48 -8.11
CA GLY A 219 -3.43 -16.82 -8.62
C GLY A 219 -2.67 -17.68 -7.61
N THR A 220 -1.76 -17.09 -6.84
CA THR A 220 -1.04 -17.79 -5.77
C THR A 220 -2.00 -18.26 -4.66
N LEU A 221 -2.90 -17.37 -4.20
CA LEU A 221 -3.90 -17.71 -3.17
C LEU A 221 -4.84 -18.83 -3.66
N GLN A 222 -5.30 -18.77 -4.91
CA GLN A 222 -6.12 -19.81 -5.52
C GLN A 222 -5.37 -21.16 -5.60
N ALA A 223 -4.13 -21.16 -6.10
CA ALA A 223 -3.33 -22.38 -6.20
C ALA A 223 -3.07 -23.03 -4.84
N ALA A 224 -2.89 -22.23 -3.79
CA ALA A 224 -2.76 -22.72 -2.42
C ALA A 224 -4.05 -23.41 -1.95
N ALA A 225 -5.20 -22.78 -2.19
CA ALA A 225 -6.51 -23.35 -1.85
C ALA A 225 -6.76 -24.68 -2.58
N ASP A 226 -6.49 -24.73 -3.89
CA ASP A 226 -6.67 -25.92 -4.73
C ASP A 226 -5.80 -27.11 -4.31
N ARG A 227 -4.61 -26.82 -3.76
CA ARG A 227 -3.64 -27.82 -3.27
C ARG A 227 -3.77 -28.13 -1.77
N GLY A 228 -4.76 -27.55 -1.08
CA GLY A 228 -4.93 -27.71 0.37
C GLY A 228 -3.71 -27.20 1.18
N LYS A 229 -3.04 -26.16 0.65
CA LYS A 229 -1.92 -25.47 1.27
C LYS A 229 -2.37 -24.17 1.91
N LEU A 230 -1.51 -23.59 2.73
CA LEU A 230 -1.75 -22.28 3.32
C LEU A 230 -1.10 -21.17 2.50
N SER A 231 -1.77 -20.03 2.47
CA SER A 231 -1.25 -18.81 1.84
C SER A 231 -1.35 -17.62 2.79
N ILE A 232 -0.59 -16.57 2.49
CA ILE A 232 -0.61 -15.30 3.20
C ILE A 232 -0.79 -14.19 2.17
N GLY A 233 -1.81 -13.37 2.38
CA GLY A 233 -2.12 -12.22 1.55
C GLY A 233 -1.30 -10.99 1.89
N VAL A 234 -1.46 -9.90 1.11
CA VAL A 234 -0.70 -8.66 1.25
C VAL A 234 -1.57 -7.42 1.04
N ASP A 235 -1.13 -6.29 1.59
CA ASP A 235 -1.69 -4.94 1.53
C ASP A 235 -3.09 -4.85 2.13
N SER A 236 -4.08 -5.48 1.51
CA SER A 236 -5.45 -5.58 2.00
C SER A 236 -5.67 -6.87 2.77
N ASN A 237 -6.69 -6.90 3.62
CA ASN A 237 -7.11 -8.14 4.25
C ASN A 237 -7.77 -9.06 3.21
N GLN A 238 -7.04 -10.08 2.78
CA GLN A 238 -7.44 -11.06 1.77
C GLN A 238 -7.95 -12.38 2.39
N ASN A 239 -8.09 -12.47 3.71
CA ASN A 239 -8.50 -13.71 4.42
C ASN A 239 -9.83 -14.27 3.90
N TYR A 240 -10.73 -13.42 3.43
CA TYR A 240 -12.05 -13.78 2.93
C TYR A 240 -12.01 -14.50 1.57
N MET A 241 -10.91 -14.39 0.81
CA MET A 241 -10.84 -14.93 -0.55
C MET A 241 -10.89 -16.46 -0.57
N HIS A 242 -10.16 -17.09 0.36
CA HIS A 242 -10.14 -18.55 0.49
C HIS A 242 -10.15 -18.96 1.97
N PRO A 243 -11.33 -18.91 2.64
CA PRO A 243 -11.44 -19.30 4.04
C PRO A 243 -10.97 -20.76 4.26
N GLY A 244 -10.06 -20.96 5.22
CA GLY A 244 -9.44 -22.26 5.48
C GLY A 244 -8.13 -22.50 4.72
N SER A 245 -7.74 -21.60 3.77
CA SER A 245 -6.44 -21.62 3.08
C SER A 245 -5.63 -20.36 3.33
N VAL A 246 -6.26 -19.19 3.38
CA VAL A 246 -5.54 -17.95 3.73
C VAL A 246 -5.32 -17.89 5.23
N LEU A 247 -4.07 -18.13 5.65
CA LEU A 247 -3.65 -18.15 7.05
C LEU A 247 -3.80 -16.76 7.71
N THR A 248 -3.41 -15.72 6.98
CA THR A 248 -3.50 -14.32 7.36
C THR A 248 -3.18 -13.44 6.15
N SER A 249 -3.21 -12.11 6.36
CA SER A 249 -2.73 -11.12 5.40
C SER A 249 -1.81 -10.12 6.11
N MET A 250 -0.69 -9.76 5.50
CA MET A 250 0.10 -8.62 5.93
C MET A 250 -0.59 -7.36 5.43
N VAL A 251 -1.20 -6.62 6.33
CA VAL A 251 -2.00 -5.43 6.01
C VAL A 251 -1.10 -4.20 5.98
N LYS A 252 -1.19 -3.44 4.90
CA LYS A 252 -0.52 -2.15 4.67
C LYS A 252 -1.60 -1.08 4.49
N ARG A 253 -1.65 -0.11 5.40
CA ARG A 253 -2.79 0.79 5.56
C ARG A 253 -2.80 1.95 4.56
N VAL A 254 -2.64 1.65 3.28
CA VAL A 254 -2.78 2.59 2.16
C VAL A 254 -4.15 3.28 2.18
N ASP A 255 -5.20 2.53 2.54
CA ASP A 255 -6.56 3.03 2.72
C ASP A 255 -6.65 4.20 3.71
N LEU A 256 -6.00 4.06 4.88
CA LEU A 256 -5.98 5.12 5.88
C LEU A 256 -5.13 6.32 5.46
N VAL A 257 -4.00 6.08 4.78
CA VAL A 257 -3.15 7.18 4.26
C VAL A 257 -3.95 8.01 3.25
N ALA A 258 -4.58 7.37 2.27
CA ALA A 258 -5.39 8.03 1.26
C ALA A 258 -6.56 8.82 1.87
N PHE A 259 -7.30 8.20 2.79
CA PHE A 259 -8.39 8.84 3.51
C PHE A 259 -7.92 10.05 4.33
N ARG A 260 -6.88 9.85 5.17
CA ARG A 260 -6.36 10.90 6.06
C ARG A 260 -5.77 12.07 5.29
N ALA A 261 -5.05 11.81 4.18
CA ALA A 261 -4.48 12.87 3.34
C ALA A 261 -5.57 13.75 2.71
N ALA A 262 -6.65 13.14 2.18
CA ALA A 262 -7.80 13.88 1.65
C ALA A 262 -8.53 14.65 2.74
N MET A 263 -8.74 14.05 3.93
CA MET A 263 -9.37 14.73 5.07
C MET A 263 -8.53 15.89 5.59
N ALA A 264 -7.21 15.72 5.70
CA ALA A 264 -6.29 16.77 6.12
C ALA A 264 -6.33 17.96 5.14
N ALA A 265 -6.33 17.66 3.84
CA ALA A 265 -6.46 18.68 2.80
C ALA A 265 -7.78 19.44 2.88
N LYS A 266 -8.90 18.72 3.08
CA LYS A 266 -10.25 19.30 3.27
C LYS A 266 -10.30 20.21 4.51
N ASN A 267 -9.67 19.79 5.61
CA ASN A 267 -9.73 20.47 6.90
C ASN A 267 -8.64 21.56 7.06
N GLY A 268 -7.79 21.80 6.05
CA GLY A 268 -6.73 22.80 6.11
C GLY A 268 -5.54 22.40 7.02
N THR A 269 -5.43 21.13 7.40
CA THR A 269 -4.36 20.61 8.29
C THR A 269 -3.30 19.81 7.53
N TRP A 270 -3.39 19.73 6.21
CA TRP A 270 -2.44 19.03 5.36
C TRP A 270 -1.05 19.66 5.45
N LYS A 271 -0.03 18.83 5.49
CA LYS A 271 1.38 19.27 5.54
C LYS A 271 2.18 18.47 4.53
N ALA A 272 3.10 19.16 3.84
CA ALA A 272 4.12 18.50 3.03
C ALA A 272 5.14 17.80 3.95
N GLY A 273 5.87 16.86 3.39
CA GLY A 273 6.97 16.15 4.04
C GLY A 273 6.87 14.64 3.86
N HIS A 274 7.92 13.96 4.29
CA HIS A 274 8.05 12.51 4.22
C HIS A 274 7.74 11.86 5.58
N THR A 275 7.07 10.72 5.56
CA THR A 275 6.71 9.96 6.76
C THR A 275 6.82 8.46 6.50
N VAL A 276 7.39 7.72 7.44
CA VAL A 276 7.47 6.26 7.39
C VAL A 276 6.57 5.68 8.48
N LEU A 277 5.66 4.76 8.11
CA LEU A 277 4.65 4.19 8.99
C LEU A 277 4.92 2.70 9.23
N GLY A 278 5.23 2.34 10.45
CA GLY A 278 5.43 0.95 10.90
C GLY A 278 4.26 0.42 11.74
N LEU A 279 4.54 -0.62 12.51
CA LEU A 279 3.60 -1.20 13.49
C LEU A 279 3.21 -0.19 14.57
N LYS A 280 4.15 0.63 15.02
CA LYS A 280 3.94 1.66 16.05
C LYS A 280 2.93 2.72 15.61
N GLU A 281 2.99 3.15 14.36
CA GLU A 281 2.12 4.15 13.76
C GLU A 281 0.81 3.53 13.23
N GLY A 282 0.69 2.19 13.27
CA GLY A 282 -0.44 1.45 12.71
C GLY A 282 -0.48 1.49 11.18
N GLY A 283 0.69 1.63 10.53
CA GLY A 283 0.85 1.62 9.07
C GLY A 283 0.83 0.21 8.50
N VAL A 284 1.37 -0.74 9.22
CA VAL A 284 1.36 -2.17 8.86
C VAL A 284 0.84 -3.01 10.03
N ASP A 285 0.30 -4.18 9.72
CA ASP A 285 -0.16 -5.16 10.73
C ASP A 285 -0.38 -6.54 10.08
N TRP A 286 -0.84 -7.51 10.87
CA TRP A 286 -1.36 -8.78 10.39
C TRP A 286 -2.87 -8.89 10.63
N ALA A 287 -3.59 -9.55 9.73
CA ALA A 287 -5.04 -9.68 9.82
C ALA A 287 -5.45 -10.89 10.68
N TYR A 288 -6.37 -10.65 11.62
CA TYR A 288 -7.00 -11.69 12.43
C TYR A 288 -8.51 -11.45 12.52
N ASP A 289 -9.30 -12.35 11.93
CA ASP A 289 -10.74 -12.20 11.80
C ASP A 289 -11.46 -13.56 11.73
N GLN A 290 -12.77 -13.55 11.47
CA GLN A 290 -13.60 -14.77 11.42
C GLN A 290 -13.15 -15.79 10.38
N TYR A 291 -12.39 -15.40 9.36
CA TYR A 291 -11.98 -16.30 8.28
C TYR A 291 -10.74 -17.13 8.64
N ASN A 292 -9.91 -16.66 9.57
CA ASN A 292 -8.66 -17.33 9.92
C ASN A 292 -8.56 -17.78 11.39
N THR A 293 -9.56 -17.53 12.23
CA THR A 293 -9.57 -17.96 13.65
C THR A 293 -9.38 -19.47 13.84
N LYS A 294 -9.77 -20.30 12.87
CA LYS A 294 -9.58 -21.76 12.90
C LYS A 294 -8.16 -22.20 12.50
N LEU A 295 -7.43 -21.35 11.78
CA LEU A 295 -6.06 -21.61 11.31
C LEU A 295 -5.02 -21.11 12.31
N VAL A 296 -5.28 -19.97 12.92
CA VAL A 296 -4.38 -19.32 13.87
C VAL A 296 -4.70 -19.81 15.28
N THR A 297 -3.84 -20.68 15.82
CA THR A 297 -3.99 -21.15 17.19
C THR A 297 -3.71 -20.05 18.23
N SER A 298 -4.17 -20.26 19.46
CA SER A 298 -3.89 -19.31 20.56
C SER A 298 -2.39 -19.14 20.81
N ALA A 299 -1.60 -20.20 20.64
CA ALA A 299 -0.13 -20.14 20.76
C ALA A 299 0.51 -19.30 19.65
N MET A 300 0.05 -19.45 18.39
CA MET A 300 0.49 -18.63 17.26
C MET A 300 0.16 -17.16 17.50
N LYS A 301 -1.09 -16.88 17.89
CA LYS A 301 -1.53 -15.51 18.19
C LYS A 301 -0.68 -14.86 19.29
N ALA A 302 -0.49 -15.55 20.41
CA ALA A 302 0.32 -15.06 21.52
C ALA A 302 1.77 -14.76 21.11
N LYS A 303 2.37 -15.63 20.29
CA LYS A 303 3.75 -15.45 19.80
C LYS A 303 3.88 -14.21 18.89
N VAL A 304 2.92 -14.02 17.99
CA VAL A 304 2.91 -12.85 17.07
C VAL A 304 2.61 -11.55 17.83
N ASP A 305 1.65 -11.56 18.74
CA ASP A 305 1.31 -10.39 19.57
C ASP A 305 2.51 -9.98 20.45
N GLN A 306 3.27 -10.95 20.99
CA GLN A 306 4.50 -10.66 21.72
C GLN A 306 5.57 -10.06 20.81
N ALA A 307 5.79 -10.63 19.61
CA ALA A 307 6.73 -10.09 18.65
C ALA A 307 6.37 -8.66 18.23
N LYS A 308 5.09 -8.41 17.96
CA LYS A 308 4.57 -7.07 17.67
C LYS A 308 4.85 -6.08 18.80
N ALA A 309 4.57 -6.46 20.04
CA ALA A 309 4.86 -5.61 21.20
C ALA A 309 6.36 -5.33 21.37
N ASP A 310 7.21 -6.34 21.15
CA ASP A 310 8.65 -6.22 21.24
C ASP A 310 9.22 -5.31 20.12
N ILE A 311 8.65 -5.35 18.90
CA ILE A 311 9.02 -4.44 17.81
C ILE A 311 8.59 -3.00 18.13
N ILE A 312 7.34 -2.79 18.53
CA ILE A 312 6.81 -1.46 18.88
C ILE A 312 7.59 -0.81 20.01
N SER A 313 8.03 -1.59 21.01
CA SER A 313 8.84 -1.09 22.12
C SER A 313 10.33 -0.91 21.79
N GLY A 314 10.78 -1.36 20.60
CA GLY A 314 12.18 -1.33 20.18
C GLY A 314 13.07 -2.41 20.79
N LYS A 315 12.50 -3.36 21.56
CA LYS A 315 13.21 -4.51 22.14
C LYS A 315 13.65 -5.49 21.05
N LEU A 316 12.83 -5.66 20.00
CA LEU A 316 13.13 -6.42 18.80
C LEU A 316 13.24 -5.45 17.62
N LYS A 317 14.36 -5.53 16.90
CA LYS A 317 14.57 -4.72 15.70
C LYS A 317 14.53 -5.64 14.48
N VAL A 318 13.68 -5.32 13.52
CA VAL A 318 13.65 -5.98 12.21
C VAL A 318 14.59 -5.20 11.29
N HIS A 319 15.52 -5.91 10.63
CA HIS A 319 16.44 -5.27 9.71
C HIS A 319 15.71 -4.86 8.42
N ASP A 320 15.87 -3.60 8.04
CA ASP A 320 15.34 -3.07 6.78
C ASP A 320 16.34 -3.32 5.65
N TYR A 321 15.92 -4.10 4.65
CA TYR A 321 16.72 -4.41 3.45
C TYR A 321 17.17 -3.15 2.70
N GLU A 322 16.31 -2.11 2.65
CA GLU A 322 16.65 -0.90 1.89
C GLU A 322 17.74 -0.06 2.55
N SER A 323 18.03 -0.30 3.83
CA SER A 323 19.08 0.43 4.55
C SER A 323 20.49 0.13 4.04
N ASP A 324 20.74 -1.09 3.53
CA ASP A 324 22.08 -1.52 3.10
C ASP A 324 22.10 -2.58 1.97
N GLY A 325 20.92 -2.94 1.43
CA GLY A 325 20.76 -3.93 0.36
C GLY A 325 21.04 -5.38 0.79
N ARG A 326 21.06 -5.66 2.09
CA ARG A 326 21.34 -7.01 2.63
C ARG A 326 20.16 -7.52 3.45
N CYS A 327 19.98 -8.84 3.46
CA CYS A 327 19.05 -9.49 4.37
C CYS A 327 19.85 -10.15 5.51
N VAL A 328 19.74 -9.60 6.70
CA VAL A 328 20.36 -10.13 7.91
C VAL A 328 19.37 -11.08 8.60
N LEU A 329 19.77 -12.34 8.85
CA LEU A 329 18.92 -13.39 9.43
C LEU A 329 19.41 -13.81 10.82
#